data_bb4b7d7aa2307b7d812316eeb906cad8
#
_entry.id   bb4b7d7aa2307b7d812316eeb906cad8
#
_cell.length_a   1.000
_cell.length_b   1.000
_cell.length_c   1.000
_cell.angle_alpha   90.00
_cell.angle_beta   90.00
_cell.angle_gamma   90.00
#
_symmetry.space_group_name_H-M   'P 1'
#
loop_
_entity.id
_entity.type
_entity.pdbx_description
1 polymer ?
#
loop_
_entity_poly.entity_id
_entity_poly.type
_entity_poly.pdbx_seq_one_letter_code
_entity_poly.pdbx_strand_id
1 'polypeptide(L)'
;VRTRLYLRGRVTSQDFAYEDLAAGLREHPDAVAWLDLLEPSAADLATVAADYGLHPLAIEDALAEHERPKLDRYPDHLFVNVYAVSVPSAEEKPRKVEISAFVTKRVLITVHKDKGDVDLLTERWDRETDAALATSGGIDFLLYGLFDVVVDSQYAAARTIDESMDSIEDAMLGEGGAPRSVRLRGFAVRRTLAQLRRAVAPMEDVVAQMLRPDGDLVDDSLRPYYRDVEDHAERALESIEHSLTRVNELLDADLAEQSNVLNDVTRKLAAWAAIIAVPTALTGYFGQNLPYPGYQQRWGFVESTVLIVVAGGALYFYLKKRGWL
;
A
#
# COMPACT_ATOMS: atom_id res chain seq x y z
N VAL A 1 17.93 17.86 -18.34
CA VAL A 1 17.78 17.03 -19.55
C VAL A 1 18.94 16.06 -19.60
N ARG A 2 18.66 14.78 -19.86
CA ARG A 2 19.67 13.76 -20.17
C ARG A 2 19.34 13.14 -21.52
N THR A 3 20.35 12.76 -22.27
CA THR A 3 20.21 12.15 -23.60
C THR A 3 21.11 10.93 -23.70
N ARG A 4 20.58 9.84 -24.25
CA ARG A 4 21.37 8.66 -24.59
C ARG A 4 20.95 8.12 -25.94
N LEU A 5 21.94 7.63 -26.69
CA LEU A 5 21.72 6.95 -27.97
C LEU A 5 22.18 5.50 -27.83
N TYR A 6 21.31 4.58 -28.25
CA TYR A 6 21.54 3.13 -28.17
C TYR A 6 21.56 2.56 -29.58
N LEU A 7 22.56 1.75 -29.85
CA LEU A 7 22.65 0.95 -31.07
C LEU A 7 22.75 -0.52 -30.69
N ARG A 8 21.75 -1.31 -31.07
CA ARG A 8 21.67 -2.74 -30.72
C ARG A 8 21.83 -2.98 -29.22
N GLY A 9 21.08 -2.27 -28.40
CA GLY A 9 21.09 -2.37 -26.96
C GLY A 9 22.33 -1.81 -26.25
N ARG A 10 23.28 -1.19 -26.94
CA ARG A 10 24.49 -0.62 -26.36
C ARG A 10 24.52 0.89 -26.49
N VAL A 11 24.91 1.56 -25.43
CA VAL A 11 25.12 3.02 -25.44
C VAL A 11 26.25 3.38 -26.41
N THR A 12 25.96 4.25 -27.36
CA THR A 12 26.94 4.79 -28.31
C THR A 12 27.29 6.24 -28.03
N SER A 13 26.36 7.03 -27.47
CA SER A 13 26.58 8.40 -27.06
C SER A 13 25.65 8.75 -25.88
N GLN A 14 26.12 9.62 -24.99
CA GLN A 14 25.35 10.08 -23.83
C GLN A 14 25.66 11.53 -23.51
N ASP A 15 24.73 12.20 -22.81
CA ASP A 15 24.83 13.56 -22.29
C ASP A 15 25.18 14.62 -23.39
N PHE A 16 24.69 14.39 -24.62
CA PHE A 16 24.79 15.34 -25.70
C PHE A 16 23.60 16.30 -25.69
N ALA A 17 23.73 17.43 -26.41
CA ALA A 17 22.68 18.43 -26.47
C ALA A 17 21.41 17.89 -27.14
N TYR A 18 20.23 18.33 -26.70
CA TYR A 18 18.95 17.92 -27.26
C TYR A 18 18.85 18.14 -28.76
N GLU A 19 19.41 19.26 -29.23
CA GLU A 19 19.42 19.68 -30.65
C GLU A 19 20.16 18.67 -31.53
N ASP A 20 21.13 17.94 -30.98
CA ASP A 20 21.93 16.94 -31.69
C ASP A 20 21.24 15.58 -31.80
N LEU A 21 20.16 15.35 -31.03
CA LEU A 21 19.46 14.08 -30.99
C LEU A 21 18.94 13.64 -32.38
N ALA A 22 18.31 14.56 -33.10
CA ALA A 22 17.79 14.29 -34.41
C ALA A 22 18.92 14.03 -35.45
N ALA A 23 20.09 14.64 -35.29
CA ALA A 23 21.25 14.37 -36.11
C ALA A 23 21.84 12.99 -35.85
N GLY A 24 22.02 12.61 -34.58
CA GLY A 24 22.50 11.29 -34.19
C GLY A 24 21.60 10.14 -34.69
N LEU A 25 20.28 10.34 -34.63
CA LEU A 25 19.32 9.39 -35.18
C LEU A 25 19.35 9.29 -36.71
N ARG A 26 19.70 10.37 -37.42
CA ARG A 26 19.89 10.32 -38.88
C ARG A 26 21.19 9.62 -39.29
N GLU A 27 22.26 9.83 -38.53
CA GLU A 27 23.55 9.21 -38.76
C GLU A 27 23.49 7.67 -38.51
N HIS A 28 22.65 7.24 -37.55
CA HIS A 28 22.46 5.84 -37.19
C HIS A 28 21.00 5.42 -37.36
N PRO A 29 20.58 4.94 -38.54
CA PRO A 29 19.18 4.58 -38.83
C PRO A 29 18.60 3.51 -37.90
N ASP A 30 19.42 2.59 -37.41
CA ASP A 30 19.02 1.49 -36.50
C ASP A 30 19.12 1.89 -35.00
N ALA A 31 19.54 3.10 -34.69
CA ALA A 31 19.64 3.54 -33.32
C ALA A 31 18.29 4.00 -32.76
N VAL A 32 18.11 3.80 -31.46
CA VAL A 32 17.04 4.38 -30.66
C VAL A 32 17.61 5.30 -29.60
N ALA A 33 16.81 6.27 -29.15
CA ALA A 33 17.26 7.23 -28.19
C ALA A 33 16.37 7.28 -26.95
N TRP A 34 16.96 7.66 -25.85
CA TRP A 34 16.28 8.05 -24.64
C TRP A 34 16.53 9.53 -24.36
N LEU A 35 15.45 10.26 -24.14
CA LEU A 35 15.42 11.66 -23.72
C LEU A 35 14.74 11.75 -22.36
N ASP A 36 15.44 12.23 -21.35
CA ASP A 36 14.90 12.40 -20.01
C ASP A 36 14.78 13.86 -19.62
N LEU A 37 13.58 14.21 -19.17
CA LEU A 37 13.21 15.57 -18.81
C LEU A 37 12.81 15.61 -17.33
N LEU A 38 13.66 16.19 -16.50
CA LEU A 38 13.36 16.48 -15.09
C LEU A 38 12.71 17.85 -14.99
N GLU A 39 11.50 17.92 -14.44
CA GLU A 39 10.73 19.15 -14.22
C GLU A 39 10.71 20.09 -15.44
N PRO A 40 10.36 19.59 -16.65
CA PRO A 40 10.35 20.45 -17.82
C PRO A 40 9.29 21.55 -17.67
N SER A 41 9.61 22.75 -18.16
CA SER A 41 8.59 23.78 -18.31
C SER A 41 7.61 23.40 -19.44
N ALA A 42 6.41 23.99 -19.43
CA ALA A 42 5.46 23.82 -20.53
C ALA A 42 6.04 24.22 -21.90
N ALA A 43 6.96 25.17 -21.93
CA ALA A 43 7.64 25.60 -23.16
C ALA A 43 8.65 24.57 -23.66
N ASP A 44 9.41 23.94 -22.74
CA ASP A 44 10.37 22.89 -23.08
C ASP A 44 9.61 21.67 -23.66
N LEU A 45 8.55 21.25 -23.00
CA LEU A 45 7.75 20.12 -23.44
C LEU A 45 7.00 20.42 -24.75
N ALA A 46 6.57 21.66 -24.98
CA ALA A 46 5.96 22.08 -26.25
C ALA A 46 6.95 21.99 -27.42
N THR A 47 8.23 22.28 -27.20
CA THR A 47 9.30 22.15 -28.22
C THR A 47 9.47 20.66 -28.59
N VAL A 48 9.62 19.81 -27.58
CA VAL A 48 9.72 18.34 -27.79
C VAL A 48 8.47 17.79 -28.48
N ALA A 49 7.29 18.28 -28.08
CA ALA A 49 6.02 17.88 -28.68
C ALA A 49 5.92 18.21 -30.16
N ALA A 50 6.41 19.38 -30.58
CA ALA A 50 6.43 19.78 -31.98
C ALA A 50 7.38 18.90 -32.81
N ASP A 51 8.54 18.53 -32.24
CA ASP A 51 9.58 17.76 -32.94
C ASP A 51 9.14 16.27 -33.10
N TYR A 52 8.38 15.71 -32.14
CA TYR A 52 8.00 14.29 -32.13
C TYR A 52 6.51 14.05 -32.39
N GLY A 53 5.70 15.07 -32.64
CA GLY A 53 4.28 14.93 -32.94
C GLY A 53 3.46 14.44 -31.74
N LEU A 54 3.82 14.89 -30.53
CA LEU A 54 3.13 14.42 -29.31
C LEU A 54 1.74 15.04 -29.21
N HIS A 55 0.78 14.23 -28.77
CA HIS A 55 -0.60 14.65 -28.66
C HIS A 55 -0.83 15.64 -27.51
N PRO A 56 -1.62 16.73 -27.68
CA PRO A 56 -1.82 17.73 -26.64
C PRO A 56 -2.38 17.18 -25.32
N LEU A 57 -3.27 16.19 -25.34
CA LEU A 57 -3.80 15.57 -24.13
C LEU A 57 -2.71 14.81 -23.37
N ALA A 58 -1.82 14.10 -24.07
CA ALA A 58 -0.70 13.41 -23.42
C ALA A 58 0.30 14.39 -22.77
N ILE A 59 0.44 15.57 -23.34
CA ILE A 59 1.28 16.65 -22.78
C ILE A 59 0.60 17.22 -21.53
N GLU A 60 -0.71 17.46 -21.58
CA GLU A 60 -1.50 17.93 -20.45
C GLU A 60 -1.35 16.94 -19.27
N ASP A 61 -1.51 15.64 -19.53
CA ASP A 61 -1.35 14.58 -18.51
C ASP A 61 0.07 14.54 -17.94
N ALA A 62 1.11 14.66 -18.75
CA ALA A 62 2.49 14.68 -18.28
C ALA A 62 2.84 15.93 -17.43
N LEU A 63 2.13 17.03 -17.63
CA LEU A 63 2.27 18.25 -16.81
C LEU A 63 1.35 18.24 -15.60
N ALA A 64 0.24 17.48 -15.63
CA ALA A 64 -0.69 17.32 -14.51
C ALA A 64 -0.01 16.62 -13.33
N GLU A 65 -0.52 16.81 -12.13
CA GLU A 65 -0.03 16.14 -10.93
C GLU A 65 -0.92 14.94 -10.58
N HIS A 66 -0.28 13.81 -10.25
CA HIS A 66 -0.95 12.63 -9.69
C HIS A 66 -1.90 11.91 -10.67
N GLU A 67 -1.51 11.84 -11.93
CA GLU A 67 -2.18 10.97 -12.88
C GLU A 67 -2.06 9.50 -12.46
N ARG A 68 -3.15 8.72 -12.67
CA ARG A 68 -3.10 7.28 -12.39
C ARG A 68 -2.25 6.55 -13.44
N PRO A 69 -1.65 5.41 -13.12
CA PRO A 69 -1.00 4.58 -14.12
C PRO A 69 -1.97 4.25 -15.27
N LYS A 70 -1.54 4.47 -16.49
CA LYS A 70 -2.32 4.23 -17.71
C LYS A 70 -1.42 4.08 -18.93
N LEU A 71 -1.98 3.50 -19.98
CA LEU A 71 -1.40 3.45 -21.31
C LEU A 71 -2.44 3.97 -22.32
N ASP A 72 -2.12 5.05 -23.00
CA ASP A 72 -2.94 5.64 -24.05
C ASP A 72 -2.23 5.52 -25.41
N ARG A 73 -3.00 5.16 -26.44
CA ARG A 73 -2.49 5.01 -27.81
C ARG A 73 -2.89 6.23 -28.65
N TYR A 74 -1.89 6.85 -29.23
CA TYR A 74 -2.06 7.93 -30.20
C TYR A 74 -1.54 7.49 -31.58
N PRO A 75 -1.86 8.17 -32.69
CA PRO A 75 -1.44 7.73 -34.03
C PRO A 75 0.07 7.59 -34.20
N ASP A 76 0.86 8.47 -33.57
CA ASP A 76 2.29 8.56 -33.76
C ASP A 76 3.13 8.13 -32.56
N HIS A 77 2.50 7.91 -31.39
CA HIS A 77 3.18 7.50 -30.17
C HIS A 77 2.24 6.81 -29.17
N LEU A 78 2.84 6.09 -28.20
CA LEU A 78 2.16 5.69 -26.98
C LEU A 78 2.47 6.69 -25.87
N PHE A 79 1.51 6.92 -25.00
CA PHE A 79 1.71 7.60 -23.73
C PHE A 79 1.51 6.61 -22.58
N VAL A 80 2.49 6.54 -21.70
CA VAL A 80 2.48 5.66 -20.54
C VAL A 80 2.73 6.51 -19.30
N ASN A 81 1.88 6.38 -18.29
CA ASN A 81 2.12 6.95 -16.98
C ASN A 81 2.25 5.84 -15.95
N VAL A 82 3.32 5.82 -15.16
CA VAL A 82 3.64 4.77 -14.20
C VAL A 82 4.28 5.36 -12.94
N TYR A 83 4.31 4.57 -11.85
CA TYR A 83 4.91 4.97 -10.59
C TYR A 83 5.99 4.00 -10.16
N ALA A 84 7.23 4.47 -10.08
CA ALA A 84 8.23 3.82 -9.26
C ALA A 84 7.96 4.11 -7.78
N VAL A 85 8.09 3.11 -6.92
CA VAL A 85 7.70 3.22 -5.52
C VAL A 85 8.82 2.72 -4.62
N SER A 86 9.10 3.46 -3.54
CA SER A 86 9.96 2.99 -2.46
C SER A 86 9.29 3.17 -1.11
N VAL A 87 9.47 2.20 -0.23
CA VAL A 87 8.94 2.20 1.13
C VAL A 87 10.10 2.05 2.08
N PRO A 88 10.53 3.12 2.78
CA PRO A 88 11.62 3.04 3.74
C PRO A 88 11.32 2.14 4.94
N SER A 89 10.05 2.16 5.40
CA SER A 89 9.51 1.24 6.39
C SER A 89 7.99 1.09 6.20
N ALA A 90 7.41 0.00 6.72
CA ALA A 90 5.99 -0.30 6.57
C ALA A 90 5.05 0.77 7.18
N GLU A 91 5.52 1.54 8.14
CA GLU A 91 4.76 2.58 8.84
C GLU A 91 4.90 3.95 8.18
N GLU A 92 5.87 4.12 7.31
CA GLU A 92 6.12 5.37 6.61
C GLU A 92 5.30 5.48 5.32
N LYS A 93 5.10 6.71 4.88
CA LYS A 93 4.42 6.94 3.59
C LYS A 93 5.30 6.44 2.45
N PRO A 94 4.73 5.71 1.47
CA PRO A 94 5.47 5.34 0.28
C PRO A 94 5.90 6.61 -0.47
N ARG A 95 7.16 6.63 -0.87
CA ARG A 95 7.65 7.62 -1.83
C ARG A 95 7.29 7.11 -3.22
N LYS A 96 6.63 7.95 -4.00
CA LYS A 96 6.20 7.65 -5.36
C LYS A 96 6.87 8.62 -6.30
N VAL A 97 7.51 8.09 -7.32
CA VAL A 97 8.06 8.87 -8.43
C VAL A 97 7.19 8.60 -9.64
N GLU A 98 6.46 9.62 -10.06
CA GLU A 98 5.66 9.58 -11.28
C GLU A 98 6.56 9.72 -12.49
N ILE A 99 6.43 8.80 -13.44
CA ILE A 99 7.16 8.78 -14.70
C ILE A 99 6.14 8.76 -15.83
N SER A 100 6.05 9.85 -16.56
CA SER A 100 5.31 9.92 -17.81
C SER A 100 6.26 9.61 -18.97
N ALA A 101 5.91 8.68 -19.83
CA ALA A 101 6.73 8.26 -20.95
C ALA A 101 5.99 8.38 -22.27
N PHE A 102 6.59 9.05 -23.25
CA PHE A 102 6.14 9.06 -24.63
C PHE A 102 7.03 8.13 -25.43
N VAL A 103 6.42 7.14 -26.06
CA VAL A 103 7.10 6.11 -26.82
C VAL A 103 6.81 6.31 -28.30
N THR A 104 7.78 6.85 -29.02
CA THR A 104 7.72 7.00 -30.47
C THR A 104 8.39 5.81 -31.14
N LYS A 105 8.47 5.78 -32.45
CA LYS A 105 9.15 4.68 -33.19
C LYS A 105 10.62 4.50 -32.80
N ARG A 106 11.29 5.58 -32.37
CA ARG A 106 12.74 5.56 -32.17
C ARG A 106 13.21 6.35 -30.94
N VAL A 107 12.32 7.03 -30.23
CA VAL A 107 12.66 7.82 -29.05
C VAL A 107 11.72 7.46 -27.91
N LEU A 108 12.29 7.10 -26.77
CA LEU A 108 11.61 7.07 -25.48
C LEU A 108 11.87 8.39 -24.80
N ILE A 109 10.81 9.15 -24.51
CA ILE A 109 10.89 10.43 -23.81
C ILE A 109 10.28 10.21 -22.42
N THR A 110 11.06 10.37 -21.37
CA THR A 110 10.58 10.31 -19.99
C THR A 110 10.50 11.69 -19.37
N VAL A 111 9.41 11.93 -18.65
CA VAL A 111 9.15 13.18 -17.92
C VAL A 111 8.88 12.80 -16.46
N HIS A 112 9.61 13.42 -15.54
CA HIS A 112 9.38 13.24 -14.11
C HIS A 112 9.62 14.55 -13.34
N LYS A 113 8.93 14.72 -12.21
CA LYS A 113 8.97 15.95 -11.40
C LYS A 113 9.93 15.83 -10.22
N ASP A 114 10.15 14.64 -9.74
CA ASP A 114 11.07 14.37 -8.65
C ASP A 114 12.42 13.88 -9.21
N LYS A 115 13.50 14.23 -8.52
CA LYS A 115 14.81 13.57 -8.70
C LYS A 115 14.68 12.14 -8.16
N GLY A 116 13.90 11.32 -8.85
CA GLY A 116 13.77 9.90 -8.57
C GLY A 116 15.01 9.15 -9.05
N ASP A 117 15.07 7.88 -8.70
CA ASP A 117 16.16 6.99 -9.08
C ASP A 117 16.13 6.66 -10.59
N VAL A 118 16.09 7.69 -11.45
CA VAL A 118 16.21 7.54 -12.91
C VAL A 118 17.55 6.89 -13.27
N ASP A 119 18.54 7.00 -12.39
CA ASP A 119 19.79 6.28 -12.51
C ASP A 119 19.59 4.76 -12.55
N LEU A 120 18.56 4.23 -11.87
CA LEU A 120 18.20 2.82 -11.94
C LEU A 120 17.81 2.37 -13.36
N LEU A 121 17.15 3.23 -14.15
CA LEU A 121 16.84 2.95 -15.55
C LEU A 121 18.12 2.78 -16.36
N THR A 122 19.07 3.71 -16.20
CA THR A 122 20.35 3.65 -16.92
C THR A 122 21.17 2.46 -16.49
N GLU A 123 21.21 2.16 -15.19
CA GLU A 123 21.87 0.97 -14.69
C GLU A 123 21.22 -0.32 -15.20
N ARG A 124 19.90 -0.35 -15.32
CA ARG A 124 19.18 -1.51 -15.86
C ARG A 124 19.54 -1.76 -17.33
N TRP A 125 19.49 -0.72 -18.17
CA TRP A 125 19.85 -0.83 -19.57
C TRP A 125 21.35 -1.16 -19.79
N ASP A 126 22.23 -0.58 -18.95
CA ASP A 126 23.68 -0.81 -19.05
C ASP A 126 24.11 -2.22 -18.57
N ARG A 127 23.33 -2.82 -17.66
CA ARG A 127 23.57 -4.19 -17.17
C ARG A 127 23.04 -5.27 -18.10
N GLU A 128 22.21 -4.91 -19.07
CA GLU A 128 21.58 -5.90 -19.93
C GLU A 128 22.62 -6.60 -20.78
N THR A 129 22.77 -7.90 -20.53
CA THR A 129 23.72 -8.78 -21.23
C THR A 129 23.01 -9.82 -22.10
N ASP A 130 21.67 -9.87 -22.06
CA ASP A 130 20.93 -10.85 -22.85
C ASP A 130 21.01 -10.53 -24.34
N ALA A 131 21.51 -11.51 -25.10
CA ALA A 131 21.67 -11.38 -26.54
C ALA A 131 20.35 -11.18 -27.29
N ALA A 132 19.23 -11.69 -26.75
CA ALA A 132 17.90 -11.51 -27.36
C ALA A 132 17.44 -10.06 -27.24
N LEU A 133 17.57 -9.45 -26.06
CA LEU A 133 17.28 -8.05 -25.83
C LEU A 133 18.22 -7.12 -26.62
N ALA A 134 19.50 -7.44 -26.67
CA ALA A 134 20.47 -6.69 -27.48
C ALA A 134 20.21 -6.81 -29.01
N THR A 135 19.61 -7.91 -29.46
CA THR A 135 19.34 -8.15 -30.89
C THR A 135 18.07 -7.42 -31.35
N SER A 136 17.03 -7.36 -30.53
CA SER A 136 15.81 -6.60 -30.84
C SER A 136 16.09 -5.10 -30.90
N GLY A 137 17.01 -4.60 -30.06
CA GLY A 137 17.65 -3.25 -30.10
C GLY A 137 16.74 -2.04 -30.37
N GLY A 138 15.44 -2.26 -30.43
CA GLY A 138 14.42 -1.28 -30.73
C GLY A 138 13.96 -0.49 -29.52
N ILE A 139 12.96 0.34 -29.74
CA ILE A 139 12.34 1.14 -28.68
C ILE A 139 11.73 0.25 -27.57
N ASP A 140 11.30 -0.94 -27.94
CA ASP A 140 10.70 -1.95 -27.05
C ASP A 140 11.67 -2.38 -25.95
N PHE A 141 12.98 -2.41 -26.24
CA PHE A 141 14.01 -2.68 -25.25
C PHE A 141 14.05 -1.60 -24.15
N LEU A 142 14.00 -0.32 -24.55
CA LEU A 142 13.99 0.79 -23.58
C LEU A 142 12.70 0.80 -22.75
N LEU A 143 11.56 0.55 -23.39
CA LEU A 143 10.28 0.49 -22.74
C LEU A 143 10.19 -0.71 -21.78
N TYR A 144 10.71 -1.87 -22.16
CA TYR A 144 10.83 -3.02 -21.28
C TYR A 144 11.61 -2.67 -20.00
N GLY A 145 12.80 -2.07 -20.16
CA GLY A 145 13.61 -1.67 -18.99
C GLY A 145 12.92 -0.66 -18.07
N LEU A 146 12.09 0.24 -18.62
CA LEU A 146 11.27 1.12 -17.81
C LEU A 146 10.24 0.34 -16.98
N PHE A 147 9.50 -0.58 -17.59
CA PHE A 147 8.51 -1.40 -16.88
C PHE A 147 9.15 -2.31 -15.85
N ASP A 148 10.26 -2.96 -16.19
CA ASP A 148 11.00 -3.84 -15.30
C ASP A 148 11.43 -3.11 -14.01
N VAL A 149 12.08 -1.96 -14.13
CA VAL A 149 12.51 -1.15 -12.97
C VAL A 149 11.30 -0.68 -12.14
N VAL A 150 10.22 -0.25 -12.78
CA VAL A 150 9.01 0.20 -12.09
C VAL A 150 8.38 -0.94 -11.30
N VAL A 151 8.17 -2.09 -11.93
CA VAL A 151 7.51 -3.24 -11.31
C VAL A 151 8.38 -3.86 -10.23
N ASP A 152 9.70 -3.96 -10.44
CA ASP A 152 10.65 -4.38 -9.41
C ASP A 152 10.61 -3.48 -8.17
N SER A 153 10.51 -2.16 -8.37
CA SER A 153 10.37 -1.20 -7.27
C SER A 153 9.08 -1.42 -6.48
N GLN A 154 7.98 -1.71 -7.17
CA GLN A 154 6.67 -1.99 -6.58
C GLN A 154 6.67 -3.31 -5.82
N TYR A 155 7.26 -4.36 -6.39
CA TYR A 155 7.40 -5.66 -5.73
C TYR A 155 8.30 -5.57 -4.49
N ALA A 156 9.43 -4.86 -4.57
CA ALA A 156 10.30 -4.62 -3.42
C ALA A 156 9.58 -3.85 -2.30
N ALA A 157 8.77 -2.85 -2.64
CA ALA A 157 7.96 -2.11 -1.68
C ALA A 157 6.91 -3.00 -0.99
N ALA A 158 6.21 -3.85 -1.75
CA ALA A 158 5.24 -4.80 -1.21
C ALA A 158 5.91 -5.78 -0.24
N ARG A 159 7.07 -6.33 -0.62
CA ARG A 159 7.84 -7.25 0.19
C ARG A 159 8.36 -6.62 1.50
N THR A 160 8.82 -5.36 1.47
CA THR A 160 9.25 -4.63 2.68
C THR A 160 8.12 -4.55 3.71
N ILE A 161 6.88 -4.37 3.27
CA ILE A 161 5.72 -4.33 4.16
C ILE A 161 5.38 -5.72 4.67
N ASP A 162 5.37 -6.73 3.80
CA ASP A 162 5.05 -8.11 4.17
C ASP A 162 6.03 -8.64 5.23
N GLU A 163 7.33 -8.41 5.07
CA GLU A 163 8.37 -8.74 6.06
C GLU A 163 8.15 -8.06 7.43
N SER A 164 7.47 -6.91 7.45
CA SER A 164 7.15 -6.19 8.68
C SER A 164 5.86 -6.68 9.35
N MET A 165 4.99 -7.38 8.62
CA MET A 165 3.69 -7.82 9.11
C MET A 165 3.80 -8.80 10.27
N ASP A 166 4.76 -9.72 10.24
CA ASP A 166 4.95 -10.72 11.29
C ASP A 166 5.24 -10.05 12.64
N SER A 167 6.08 -9.02 12.65
CA SER A 167 6.40 -8.27 13.87
C SER A 167 5.21 -7.49 14.43
N ILE A 168 4.31 -7.04 13.58
CA ILE A 168 3.08 -6.34 13.96
C ILE A 168 2.07 -7.33 14.51
N GLU A 169 1.92 -8.48 13.87
CA GLU A 169 1.05 -9.57 14.31
C GLU A 169 1.44 -10.05 15.71
N ASP A 170 2.71 -10.39 15.92
CA ASP A 170 3.24 -10.79 17.22
C ASP A 170 2.97 -9.74 18.31
N ALA A 171 3.17 -8.47 17.98
CA ALA A 171 2.94 -7.37 18.91
C ALA A 171 1.45 -7.09 19.18
N MET A 172 0.55 -7.42 18.25
CA MET A 172 -0.90 -7.24 18.40
C MET A 172 -1.55 -8.40 19.16
N LEU A 173 -1.06 -9.63 18.98
CA LEU A 173 -1.58 -10.84 19.61
C LEU A 173 -0.97 -11.13 20.99
N GLY A 174 -0.08 -10.28 21.49
CA GLY A 174 0.58 -10.40 22.80
C GLY A 174 -0.41 -10.44 23.97
N GLU A 175 -0.03 -11.10 25.08
CA GLU A 175 -0.85 -11.19 26.29
C GLU A 175 -1.21 -9.80 26.84
N GLY A 176 -2.50 -9.55 27.05
CA GLY A 176 -3.03 -8.30 27.63
C GLY A 176 -3.55 -7.28 26.61
N GLY A 177 -3.63 -7.65 25.33
CA GLY A 177 -4.13 -6.81 24.24
C GLY A 177 -3.06 -5.87 23.69
N ALA A 178 -3.27 -5.37 22.47
CA ALA A 178 -2.30 -4.54 21.79
C ALA A 178 -2.13 -3.16 22.49
N PRO A 179 -0.90 -2.75 22.82
CA PRO A 179 -0.64 -1.38 23.27
C PRO A 179 -1.11 -0.35 22.24
N ARG A 180 -1.50 0.85 22.68
CA ARG A 180 -1.94 1.92 21.77
C ARG A 180 -0.93 2.21 20.66
N SER A 181 0.37 2.15 20.95
CA SER A 181 1.44 2.36 19.98
C SER A 181 1.40 1.33 18.86
N VAL A 182 1.18 0.05 19.19
CA VAL A 182 1.10 -1.05 18.22
C VAL A 182 -0.13 -0.90 17.32
N ARG A 183 -1.28 -0.52 17.89
CA ARG A 183 -2.47 -0.22 17.09
C ARG A 183 -2.25 0.92 16.10
N LEU A 184 -1.60 1.99 16.55
CA LEU A 184 -1.26 3.11 15.65
C LEU A 184 -0.32 2.69 14.52
N ARG A 185 0.63 1.77 14.79
CA ARG A 185 1.46 1.16 13.75
C ARG A 185 0.61 0.37 12.76
N GLY A 186 -0.31 -0.46 13.21
CA GLY A 186 -1.25 -1.21 12.35
C GLY A 186 -2.04 -0.28 11.42
N PHE A 187 -2.58 0.84 11.94
CA PHE A 187 -3.26 1.84 11.13
C PHE A 187 -2.33 2.55 10.13
N ALA A 188 -1.07 2.82 10.52
CA ALA A 188 -0.08 3.39 9.61
C ALA A 188 0.22 2.45 8.45
N VAL A 189 0.47 1.17 8.73
CA VAL A 189 0.70 0.13 7.71
C VAL A 189 -0.49 -0.03 6.78
N ARG A 190 -1.71 -0.12 7.31
CA ARG A 190 -2.93 -0.16 6.50
C ARG A 190 -3.02 1.02 5.54
N ARG A 191 -2.68 2.22 6.02
CA ARG A 191 -2.67 3.44 5.18
C ARG A 191 -1.60 3.37 4.08
N THR A 192 -0.40 2.90 4.41
CA THR A 192 0.70 2.70 3.47
C THR A 192 0.32 1.70 2.38
N LEU A 193 -0.21 0.54 2.76
CA LEU A 193 -0.71 -0.48 1.82
C LEU A 193 -1.81 0.06 0.90
N ALA A 194 -2.77 0.81 1.44
CA ALA A 194 -3.84 1.40 0.62
C ALA A 194 -3.31 2.43 -0.39
N GLN A 195 -2.23 3.17 -0.04
CA GLN A 195 -1.57 4.09 -0.95
C GLN A 195 -0.74 3.36 -2.02
N LEU A 196 -0.07 2.27 -1.63
CA LEU A 196 0.70 1.43 -2.53
C LEU A 196 -0.21 0.73 -3.55
N ARG A 197 -1.32 0.14 -3.09
CA ARG A 197 -2.31 -0.49 -3.96
C ARG A 197 -2.80 0.43 -5.08
N ARG A 198 -3.02 1.73 -4.79
CA ARG A 198 -3.45 2.69 -5.81
C ARG A 198 -2.42 2.94 -6.91
N ALA A 199 -1.14 2.78 -6.59
CA ALA A 199 -0.07 2.93 -7.58
C ALA A 199 0.19 1.63 -8.36
N VAL A 200 0.01 0.47 -7.71
CA VAL A 200 0.35 -0.85 -8.26
C VAL A 200 -0.81 -1.47 -9.03
N ALA A 201 -2.04 -1.42 -8.50
CA ALA A 201 -3.16 -2.13 -9.11
C ALA A 201 -3.41 -1.79 -10.61
N PRO A 202 -3.27 -0.53 -11.07
CA PRO A 202 -3.45 -0.25 -12.50
C PRO A 202 -2.30 -0.74 -13.38
N MET A 203 -1.15 -1.13 -12.78
CA MET A 203 0.03 -1.55 -13.55
C MET A 203 -0.18 -2.87 -14.28
N GLU A 204 -0.94 -3.79 -13.69
CA GLU A 204 -1.38 -5.03 -14.33
C GLU A 204 -2.08 -4.76 -15.66
N ASP A 205 -3.07 -3.83 -15.66
CA ASP A 205 -3.78 -3.42 -16.87
C ASP A 205 -2.85 -2.79 -17.91
N VAL A 206 -1.86 -2.01 -17.47
CA VAL A 206 -0.89 -1.35 -18.35
C VAL A 206 -0.04 -2.40 -19.08
N VAL A 207 0.51 -3.38 -18.34
CA VAL A 207 1.35 -4.44 -18.93
C VAL A 207 0.52 -5.37 -19.79
N ALA A 208 -0.67 -5.77 -19.34
CA ALA A 208 -1.58 -6.62 -20.13
C ALA A 208 -1.97 -5.97 -21.47
N GLN A 209 -2.11 -4.64 -21.51
CA GLN A 209 -2.37 -3.92 -22.77
C GLN A 209 -1.19 -4.00 -23.76
N MET A 210 0.05 -4.08 -23.28
CA MET A 210 1.23 -4.27 -24.12
C MET A 210 1.25 -5.66 -24.77
N LEU A 211 0.78 -6.68 -24.05
CA LEU A 211 0.78 -8.08 -24.49
C LEU A 211 -0.39 -8.47 -25.40
N ARG A 212 -1.34 -7.56 -25.66
CA ARG A 212 -2.51 -7.86 -26.52
C ARG A 212 -2.09 -8.36 -27.90
N PRO A 213 -2.73 -9.43 -28.41
CA PRO A 213 -2.40 -9.99 -29.72
C PRO A 213 -2.64 -9.03 -30.88
N ASP A 214 -3.60 -8.10 -30.71
CA ASP A 214 -4.02 -7.15 -31.76
C ASP A 214 -3.11 -5.92 -31.85
N GLY A 215 -2.06 -5.85 -31.01
CA GLY A 215 -1.15 -4.71 -30.90
C GLY A 215 0.24 -5.09 -31.39
N ASP A 216 0.71 -4.44 -32.46
CA ASP A 216 2.10 -4.48 -32.92
C ASP A 216 3.05 -3.68 -32.02
N LEU A 217 2.85 -3.76 -30.68
CA LEU A 217 3.56 -2.94 -29.72
C LEU A 217 4.82 -3.59 -29.17
N VAL A 218 4.86 -4.91 -29.17
CA VAL A 218 5.97 -5.69 -28.62
C VAL A 218 6.39 -6.72 -29.65
N ASP A 219 7.66 -6.69 -29.99
CA ASP A 219 8.25 -7.73 -30.84
C ASP A 219 8.06 -9.12 -30.20
N ASP A 220 7.79 -10.14 -31.03
CA ASP A 220 7.54 -11.50 -30.54
C ASP A 220 8.71 -12.05 -29.70
N SER A 221 9.94 -11.61 -29.98
CA SER A 221 11.13 -11.99 -29.21
C SER A 221 11.14 -11.43 -27.80
N LEU A 222 10.47 -10.29 -27.56
CA LEU A 222 10.39 -9.64 -26.25
C LEU A 222 9.14 -10.04 -25.43
N ARG A 223 8.16 -10.71 -26.04
CA ARG A 223 6.95 -11.16 -25.34
C ARG A 223 7.22 -11.97 -24.07
N PRO A 224 8.22 -12.89 -24.01
CA PRO A 224 8.53 -13.59 -22.76
C PRO A 224 8.96 -12.67 -21.62
N TYR A 225 9.70 -11.61 -21.93
CA TYR A 225 10.19 -10.64 -20.96
C TYR A 225 9.05 -9.76 -20.42
N TYR A 226 8.13 -9.33 -21.29
CA TYR A 226 6.92 -8.60 -20.84
C TYR A 226 5.97 -9.48 -20.03
N ARG A 227 5.92 -10.79 -20.25
CA ARG A 227 5.19 -11.72 -19.37
C ARG A 227 5.82 -11.83 -17.99
N ASP A 228 7.13 -11.80 -17.90
CA ASP A 228 7.83 -11.77 -16.61
C ASP A 228 7.51 -10.50 -15.83
N VAL A 229 7.45 -9.37 -16.52
CA VAL A 229 6.99 -8.08 -15.91
C VAL A 229 5.53 -8.18 -15.46
N GLU A 230 4.65 -8.81 -16.25
CA GLU A 230 3.24 -9.06 -15.89
C GLU A 230 3.14 -9.91 -14.62
N ASP A 231 3.86 -11.03 -14.57
CA ASP A 231 3.91 -11.93 -13.40
C ASP A 231 4.42 -11.20 -12.14
N HIS A 232 5.41 -10.32 -12.26
CA HIS A 232 5.92 -9.53 -11.14
C HIS A 232 4.91 -8.47 -10.67
N ALA A 233 4.20 -7.82 -11.59
CA ALA A 233 3.14 -6.86 -11.27
C ALA A 233 1.98 -7.54 -10.52
N GLU A 234 1.54 -8.72 -10.99
CA GLU A 234 0.52 -9.53 -10.35
C GLU A 234 0.93 -9.94 -8.93
N ARG A 235 2.14 -10.47 -8.76
CA ARG A 235 2.67 -10.85 -7.44
C ARG A 235 2.78 -9.66 -6.48
N ALA A 236 3.17 -8.47 -6.99
CA ALA A 236 3.21 -7.27 -6.17
C ALA A 236 1.82 -6.89 -5.67
N LEU A 237 0.81 -6.95 -6.53
CA LEU A 237 -0.58 -6.65 -6.16
C LEU A 237 -1.14 -7.69 -5.18
N GLU A 238 -0.95 -8.98 -5.45
CA GLU A 238 -1.37 -10.07 -4.56
C GLU A 238 -0.76 -9.93 -3.16
N SER A 239 0.54 -9.65 -3.06
CA SER A 239 1.22 -9.43 -1.77
C SER A 239 0.63 -8.25 -1.00
N ILE A 240 0.32 -7.14 -1.69
CA ILE A 240 -0.32 -5.98 -1.09
C ILE A 240 -1.72 -6.31 -0.58
N GLU A 241 -2.53 -7.02 -1.36
CA GLU A 241 -3.91 -7.39 -1.00
C GLU A 241 -3.94 -8.40 0.15
N HIS A 242 -3.01 -9.35 0.16
CA HIS A 242 -2.83 -10.28 1.27
C HIS A 242 -2.47 -9.53 2.56
N SER A 243 -1.47 -8.64 2.52
CA SER A 243 -1.07 -7.84 3.68
C SER A 243 -2.18 -6.88 4.15
N LEU A 244 -3.00 -6.32 3.23
CA LEU A 244 -4.19 -5.52 3.59
C LEU A 244 -5.23 -6.35 4.33
N THR A 245 -5.48 -7.58 3.90
CA THR A 245 -6.40 -8.50 4.57
C THR A 245 -5.90 -8.83 5.97
N ARG A 246 -4.63 -9.24 6.10
CA ARG A 246 -4.01 -9.56 7.39
C ARG A 246 -4.11 -8.39 8.38
N VAL A 247 -3.73 -7.17 7.99
CA VAL A 247 -3.78 -6.02 8.90
C VAL A 247 -5.21 -5.65 9.31
N ASN A 248 -6.20 -5.81 8.42
CA ASN A 248 -7.60 -5.58 8.76
C ASN A 248 -8.09 -6.62 9.78
N GLU A 249 -7.80 -7.90 9.57
CA GLU A 249 -8.16 -8.99 10.50
C GLU A 249 -7.53 -8.78 11.88
N LEU A 250 -6.27 -8.35 11.95
CA LEU A 250 -5.59 -8.04 13.21
C LEU A 250 -6.25 -6.86 13.95
N LEU A 251 -6.60 -5.79 13.23
CA LEU A 251 -7.28 -4.63 13.82
C LEU A 251 -8.69 -5.00 14.31
N ASP A 252 -9.41 -5.84 13.58
CA ASP A 252 -10.75 -6.32 13.97
C ASP A 252 -10.67 -7.26 15.18
N ALA A 253 -9.66 -8.12 15.25
CA ALA A 253 -9.42 -8.99 16.41
C ALA A 253 -9.10 -8.16 17.68
N ASP A 254 -8.27 -7.11 17.57
CA ASP A 254 -7.99 -6.20 18.69
C ASP A 254 -9.26 -5.47 19.17
N LEU A 255 -10.13 -5.02 18.27
CA LEU A 255 -11.41 -4.40 18.64
C LEU A 255 -12.34 -5.40 19.35
N ALA A 256 -12.39 -6.65 18.90
CA ALA A 256 -13.15 -7.72 19.55
C ALA A 256 -12.63 -7.98 20.97
N GLU A 257 -11.31 -8.04 21.15
CA GLU A 257 -10.69 -8.25 22.46
C GLU A 257 -10.97 -7.06 23.41
N GLN A 258 -10.87 -5.82 22.95
CA GLN A 258 -11.25 -4.65 23.75
C GLN A 258 -12.71 -4.71 24.19
N SER A 259 -13.62 -5.15 23.31
CA SER A 259 -15.03 -5.37 23.64
C SER A 259 -15.21 -6.42 24.72
N ASN A 260 -14.48 -7.54 24.64
CA ASN A 260 -14.49 -8.61 25.62
C ASN A 260 -14.03 -8.11 27.00
N VAL A 261 -12.92 -7.35 27.05
CA VAL A 261 -12.41 -6.75 28.28
C VAL A 261 -13.44 -5.77 28.88
N LEU A 262 -14.06 -4.92 28.07
CA LEU A 262 -15.10 -3.99 28.54
C LEU A 262 -16.31 -4.73 29.08
N ASN A 263 -16.76 -5.80 28.43
CA ASN A 263 -17.85 -6.66 28.89
C ASN A 263 -17.51 -7.31 30.22
N ASP A 264 -16.27 -7.79 30.41
CA ASP A 264 -15.83 -8.38 31.67
C ASP A 264 -15.83 -7.37 32.81
N VAL A 265 -15.30 -6.15 32.58
CA VAL A 265 -15.34 -5.05 33.55
C VAL A 265 -16.78 -4.70 33.91
N THR A 266 -17.66 -4.56 32.91
CA THR A 266 -19.07 -4.21 33.13
C THR A 266 -19.77 -5.30 33.94
N ARG A 267 -19.51 -6.57 33.65
CA ARG A 267 -20.03 -7.71 34.37
C ARG A 267 -19.58 -7.72 35.83
N LYS A 268 -18.29 -7.47 36.09
CA LYS A 268 -17.76 -7.36 37.46
C LYS A 268 -18.39 -6.21 38.23
N LEU A 269 -18.56 -5.03 37.60
CA LEU A 269 -19.22 -3.88 38.21
C LEU A 269 -20.67 -4.19 38.57
N ALA A 270 -21.41 -4.82 37.64
CA ALA A 270 -22.81 -5.27 37.92
C ALA A 270 -22.90 -6.27 39.05
N ALA A 271 -21.95 -7.23 39.14
CA ALA A 271 -21.87 -8.19 40.20
C ALA A 271 -21.66 -7.53 41.57
N TRP A 272 -20.70 -6.59 41.67
CA TRP A 272 -20.47 -5.82 42.91
C TRP A 272 -21.65 -4.93 43.27
N ALA A 273 -22.29 -4.29 42.29
CA ALA A 273 -23.48 -3.47 42.53
C ALA A 273 -24.63 -4.36 43.12
N ALA A 274 -24.85 -5.56 42.59
CA ALA A 274 -25.86 -6.49 43.11
C ALA A 274 -25.53 -6.94 44.54
N ILE A 275 -24.28 -7.28 44.86
CA ILE A 275 -23.83 -7.69 46.21
C ILE A 275 -24.05 -6.58 47.23
N ILE A 276 -23.92 -5.29 46.83
CA ILE A 276 -24.19 -4.15 47.74
C ILE A 276 -25.70 -3.85 47.83
N ALA A 277 -26.42 -3.97 46.69
CA ALA A 277 -27.85 -3.61 46.64
C ALA A 277 -28.71 -4.54 47.48
N VAL A 278 -28.43 -5.85 47.52
CA VAL A 278 -29.25 -6.83 48.28
C VAL A 278 -29.22 -6.55 49.80
N PRO A 279 -28.05 -6.45 50.48
CA PRO A 279 -27.98 -5.99 51.84
C PRO A 279 -28.66 -4.65 52.08
N THR A 280 -28.43 -3.66 51.16
CA THR A 280 -29.03 -2.31 51.31
C THR A 280 -30.56 -2.36 51.27
N ALA A 281 -31.14 -3.14 50.36
CA ALA A 281 -32.58 -3.36 50.28
C ALA A 281 -33.14 -4.02 51.53
N LEU A 282 -32.44 -5.06 52.07
CA LEU A 282 -32.82 -5.71 53.28
C LEU A 282 -32.73 -4.78 54.51
N THR A 283 -31.66 -4.01 54.65
CA THR A 283 -31.54 -3.03 55.73
C THR A 283 -32.61 -1.95 55.62
N GLY A 284 -32.94 -1.49 54.41
CA GLY A 284 -34.06 -0.57 54.15
C GLY A 284 -35.40 -1.14 54.55
N TYR A 285 -35.66 -2.42 54.24
CA TYR A 285 -36.91 -3.12 54.65
C TYR A 285 -37.04 -3.19 56.17
N PHE A 286 -36.02 -3.69 56.87
CA PHE A 286 -36.01 -3.76 58.33
C PHE A 286 -35.93 -2.38 59.02
N GLY A 287 -35.48 -1.35 58.33
CA GLY A 287 -35.45 0.05 58.77
C GLY A 287 -36.79 0.82 58.67
N GLN A 288 -37.83 0.18 58.06
CA GLN A 288 -39.15 0.76 57.99
C GLN A 288 -39.78 0.75 59.41
N ASN A 289 -40.38 1.91 59.83
CA ASN A 289 -41.06 2.05 61.12
C ASN A 289 -42.43 1.35 61.14
N LEU A 290 -42.56 0.20 60.51
CA LEU A 290 -43.73 -0.65 60.41
C LEU A 290 -43.52 -1.92 61.24
N PRO A 291 -44.54 -2.42 61.95
CA PRO A 291 -44.42 -3.65 62.73
C PRO A 291 -44.20 -4.86 61.83
N TYR A 292 -43.11 -5.58 62.04
CA TYR A 292 -42.82 -6.89 61.44
C TYR A 292 -42.48 -7.93 62.53
N PRO A 293 -42.50 -9.23 62.28
CA PRO A 293 -42.11 -10.22 63.26
C PRO A 293 -40.73 -9.94 63.82
N GLY A 294 -40.59 -9.78 65.18
CA GLY A 294 -39.32 -9.40 65.79
C GLY A 294 -39.06 -7.87 65.95
N TYR A 295 -39.97 -7.00 65.51
CA TYR A 295 -39.85 -5.56 65.66
C TYR A 295 -39.68 -5.18 67.14
N GLN A 296 -38.67 -4.35 67.46
CA GLN A 296 -38.24 -3.91 68.79
C GLN A 296 -37.74 -5.03 69.74
N GLN A 297 -37.50 -6.25 69.21
CA GLN A 297 -36.98 -7.38 70.00
C GLN A 297 -35.53 -7.68 69.67
N ARG A 298 -34.70 -8.14 70.62
CA ARG A 298 -33.28 -8.48 70.37
C ARG A 298 -33.11 -9.61 69.36
N TRP A 299 -33.99 -10.60 69.31
CA TRP A 299 -33.91 -11.67 68.35
C TRP A 299 -34.18 -11.21 66.93
N GLY A 300 -35.05 -10.21 66.71
CA GLY A 300 -35.30 -9.66 65.37
C GLY A 300 -34.08 -8.94 64.78
N PHE A 301 -33.25 -8.31 65.66
CA PHE A 301 -31.95 -7.74 65.21
C PHE A 301 -30.99 -8.87 64.74
N VAL A 302 -30.91 -9.95 65.52
CA VAL A 302 -30.05 -11.11 65.13
C VAL A 302 -30.52 -11.75 63.83
N GLU A 303 -31.84 -12.00 63.71
CA GLU A 303 -32.44 -12.56 62.51
C GLU A 303 -32.17 -11.70 61.26
N SER A 304 -32.41 -10.39 61.32
CA SER A 304 -32.16 -9.48 60.18
C SER A 304 -30.68 -9.43 59.82
N THR A 305 -29.79 -9.43 60.80
CA THR A 305 -28.34 -9.43 60.54
C THR A 305 -27.88 -10.73 59.88
N VAL A 306 -28.36 -11.88 60.38
CA VAL A 306 -28.05 -13.19 59.77
C VAL A 306 -28.59 -13.27 58.35
N LEU A 307 -29.82 -12.82 58.11
CA LEU A 307 -30.41 -12.80 56.78
C LEU A 307 -29.59 -11.98 55.78
N ILE A 308 -29.16 -10.78 56.20
CA ILE A 308 -28.34 -9.88 55.37
C ILE A 308 -26.99 -10.55 55.00
N VAL A 309 -26.29 -11.11 56.01
CA VAL A 309 -25.00 -11.76 55.81
C VAL A 309 -25.13 -12.99 54.92
N VAL A 310 -26.17 -13.83 55.17
CA VAL A 310 -26.41 -15.04 54.40
C VAL A 310 -26.80 -14.69 52.95
N ALA A 311 -27.70 -13.73 52.76
CA ALA A 311 -28.11 -13.33 51.38
C ALA A 311 -26.96 -12.72 50.62
N GLY A 312 -26.19 -11.81 51.22
CA GLY A 312 -25.01 -11.21 50.59
C GLY A 312 -23.89 -12.23 50.28
N GLY A 313 -23.63 -13.12 51.27
CA GLY A 313 -22.66 -14.20 51.10
C GLY A 313 -23.06 -15.22 50.02
N ALA A 314 -24.33 -15.65 50.05
CA ALA A 314 -24.84 -16.57 49.03
C ALA A 314 -24.76 -15.97 47.62
N LEU A 315 -25.10 -14.67 47.46
CA LEU A 315 -24.99 -13.97 46.19
C LEU A 315 -23.54 -13.87 45.75
N TYR A 316 -22.61 -13.53 46.64
CA TYR A 316 -21.19 -13.47 46.38
C TYR A 316 -20.66 -14.82 45.85
N PHE A 317 -20.93 -15.90 46.57
CA PHE A 317 -20.49 -17.26 46.16
C PHE A 317 -21.14 -17.73 44.87
N TYR A 318 -22.40 -17.36 44.64
CA TYR A 318 -23.12 -17.68 43.40
C TYR A 318 -22.45 -16.94 42.19
N LEU A 319 -22.21 -15.64 42.31
CA LEU A 319 -21.59 -14.86 41.25
C LEU A 319 -20.14 -15.26 41.01
N LYS A 320 -19.36 -15.54 42.06
CA LYS A 320 -18.02 -16.09 41.96
C LYS A 320 -17.98 -17.43 41.24
N LYS A 321 -18.91 -18.36 41.57
CA LYS A 321 -19.03 -19.65 40.88
C LYS A 321 -19.38 -19.50 39.40
N ARG A 322 -20.07 -18.47 39.02
CA ARG A 322 -20.41 -18.10 37.65
C ARG A 322 -19.28 -17.39 36.89
N GLY A 323 -18.16 -17.07 37.52
CA GLY A 323 -17.05 -16.33 36.92
C GLY A 323 -17.36 -14.85 36.67
N TRP A 324 -18.23 -14.24 37.49
CA TRP A 324 -18.59 -12.82 37.42
C TRP A 324 -17.73 -11.94 38.33
N LEU A 325 -16.92 -12.56 39.16
CA LEU A 325 -15.99 -11.92 40.11
C LEU A 325 -14.58 -12.49 39.96
#